data_b31ac041831585c11d5d9ff980c28bd0
#
_entry.id   b31ac041831585c11d5d9ff980c28bd0
#
_cell.length_a   1.000
_cell.length_b   1.000
_cell.length_c   1.000
_cell.angle_alpha   90.00
_cell.angle_beta   90.00
_cell.angle_gamma   90.00
#
_symmetry.space_group_name_H-M   'P 1'
#
loop_
_entity.id
_entity.type
_entity.pdbx_description
1 polymer ?
#
loop_
_entity_poly.entity_id
_entity_poly.type
_entity_poly.pdbx_seq_one_letter_code
_entity_poly.pdbx_strand_id
1 'polypeptide(L)'
;MTSHSLVPQAPGLSLPVAQMRSVFHPVDVERKLARLQEGSQQREYDNLRSVYERMLERGPERFQVKPRGIPYMAALYDQLPNFTDVLDDVRRHVALAQDSSDGLEVTPMLLLGPPGIGKTHFARQLAELLGTSMNLLPMSSMTAGWLLSGSSSQWKGARPGKVFEALVEGEYANPVIVVDEIDKASSEAQYDPLGALYSLLEHDTAQSFTDEFAEVAIDASQVIWITTANDSRGIPDPILNRMNIFEVQAPTPEQARGIAASLYAGIRAGHDWGRLIDPEPLDDVLDCLAQMPPREMRRALMTGFGNARLDRRSTVEVADLPRAAAGRSRIGFMQ
;
A
#
# COMPACT_ATOMS: atom_id res chain seq x y z
N MET A 1 -8.02 29.85 -20.54
CA MET A 1 -8.56 29.14 -19.37
C MET A 1 -7.44 28.29 -18.80
N THR A 2 -6.79 28.77 -17.77
CA THR A 2 -5.64 28.12 -17.13
C THR A 2 -6.14 27.15 -16.07
N SER A 3 -5.92 25.85 -16.29
CA SER A 3 -6.20 24.83 -15.29
C SER A 3 -5.13 24.90 -14.19
N HIS A 4 -5.52 25.34 -13.01
CA HIS A 4 -4.67 25.27 -11.83
C HIS A 4 -4.60 23.83 -11.33
N SER A 5 -3.42 23.22 -11.40
CA SER A 5 -3.09 21.97 -10.70
C SER A 5 -3.12 22.21 -9.19
N LEU A 6 -3.98 21.48 -8.49
CA LEU A 6 -4.18 21.56 -7.02
C LEU A 6 -3.26 20.63 -6.21
N VAL A 7 -2.16 20.19 -6.77
CA VAL A 7 -1.17 19.37 -6.03
C VAL A 7 -0.05 20.29 -5.55
N PRO A 8 0.20 20.38 -4.22
CA PRO A 8 1.35 21.08 -3.71
C PRO A 8 2.62 20.37 -4.17
N GLN A 9 3.36 20.95 -5.09
CA GLN A 9 4.66 20.44 -5.51
C GLN A 9 5.67 20.74 -4.41
N ALA A 10 6.22 19.71 -3.79
CA ALA A 10 7.44 19.84 -3.01
C ALA A 10 8.57 20.29 -3.93
N PRO A 11 9.42 21.26 -3.53
CA PRO A 11 10.50 21.75 -4.40
C PRO A 11 11.51 20.64 -4.65
N GLY A 12 11.65 20.24 -5.92
CA GLY A 12 12.67 19.29 -6.37
C GLY A 12 12.18 17.93 -6.90
N LEU A 13 10.89 17.61 -6.82
CA LEU A 13 10.36 16.39 -7.44
C LEU A 13 10.23 16.59 -8.95
N SER A 14 11.04 15.89 -9.74
CA SER A 14 10.78 15.75 -11.18
C SER A 14 9.47 14.98 -11.35
N LEU A 15 8.55 15.52 -12.17
CA LEU A 15 7.29 14.83 -12.49
C LEU A 15 7.59 13.43 -13.04
N PRO A 16 6.84 12.41 -12.61
CA PRO A 16 7.00 11.07 -13.14
C PRO A 16 6.75 11.05 -14.65
N VAL A 17 7.46 10.18 -15.35
CA VAL A 17 7.18 9.90 -16.76
C VAL A 17 6.07 8.85 -16.79
N ALA A 18 4.98 9.17 -17.47
CA ALA A 18 3.91 8.23 -17.72
C ALA A 18 3.94 7.77 -19.18
N GLN A 19 3.86 6.48 -19.40
CA GLN A 19 3.62 5.86 -20.70
C GLN A 19 2.40 4.96 -20.61
N MET A 20 1.74 4.69 -21.74
CA MET A 20 0.59 3.80 -21.77
C MET A 20 1.08 2.35 -21.91
N ARG A 21 0.50 1.45 -21.12
CA ARG A 21 0.74 0.00 -21.19
C ARG A 21 -0.58 -0.74 -21.20
N SER A 22 -0.70 -1.69 -22.12
CA SER A 22 -1.85 -2.59 -22.19
C SER A 22 -1.77 -3.63 -21.08
N VAL A 23 -2.82 -3.76 -20.27
CA VAL A 23 -2.90 -4.72 -19.15
C VAL A 23 -3.74 -5.96 -19.50
N PHE A 24 -4.44 -5.97 -20.64
CA PHE A 24 -5.13 -7.14 -21.17
C PHE A 24 -5.30 -7.02 -22.70
N HIS A 25 -5.70 -8.12 -23.37
CA HIS A 25 -5.97 -8.12 -24.79
C HIS A 25 -7.47 -7.99 -25.07
N PRO A 26 -7.95 -6.91 -25.73
CA PRO A 26 -9.38 -6.70 -26.02
C PRO A 26 -10.02 -7.86 -26.77
N VAL A 27 -9.31 -8.47 -27.71
CA VAL A 27 -9.80 -9.63 -28.51
C VAL A 27 -10.22 -10.81 -27.64
N ASP A 28 -9.55 -11.03 -26.49
CA ASP A 28 -9.90 -12.13 -25.59
C ASP A 28 -11.20 -11.80 -24.84
N VAL A 29 -11.40 -10.53 -24.47
CA VAL A 29 -12.65 -10.05 -23.85
C VAL A 29 -13.82 -10.14 -24.84
N GLU A 30 -13.64 -9.68 -26.08
CA GLU A 30 -14.65 -9.75 -27.15
C GLU A 30 -15.06 -11.21 -27.41
N ARG A 31 -14.10 -12.13 -27.48
CA ARG A 31 -14.36 -13.56 -27.66
C ARG A 31 -15.17 -14.16 -26.50
N LYS A 32 -14.85 -13.77 -25.25
CA LYS A 32 -15.59 -14.21 -24.07
C LYS A 32 -17.01 -13.64 -24.07
N LEU A 33 -17.16 -12.35 -24.38
CA LEU A 33 -18.46 -11.69 -24.47
C LEU A 33 -19.37 -12.32 -25.55
N ALA A 34 -18.84 -12.61 -26.74
CA ALA A 34 -19.56 -13.28 -27.81
C ALA A 34 -20.09 -14.66 -27.37
N ARG A 35 -19.26 -15.45 -26.67
CA ARG A 35 -19.69 -16.77 -26.15
C ARG A 35 -20.83 -16.67 -25.14
N LEU A 36 -20.86 -15.62 -24.31
CA LEU A 36 -21.96 -15.40 -23.37
C LEU A 36 -23.27 -15.05 -24.10
N GLN A 37 -23.20 -14.39 -25.25
CA GLN A 37 -24.38 -14.04 -26.07
C GLN A 37 -25.01 -15.23 -26.79
N GLU A 38 -24.22 -16.25 -27.12
CA GLU A 38 -24.67 -17.48 -27.77
C GLU A 38 -25.34 -18.48 -26.79
N GLY A 39 -25.08 -18.31 -25.47
CA GLY A 39 -25.60 -19.19 -24.42
C GLY A 39 -27.06 -18.89 -24.03
N SER A 40 -27.84 -19.94 -23.71
CA SER A 40 -29.25 -19.82 -23.33
C SER A 40 -29.52 -19.32 -21.90
N GLN A 41 -28.51 -19.15 -21.06
CA GLN A 41 -28.62 -18.75 -19.64
C GLN A 41 -28.27 -17.27 -19.44
N GLN A 42 -29.07 -16.35 -19.96
CA GLN A 42 -28.76 -14.91 -19.98
C GLN A 42 -28.70 -14.26 -18.60
N ARG A 43 -29.48 -14.68 -17.60
CA ARG A 43 -29.59 -13.99 -16.31
C ARG A 43 -28.46 -14.33 -15.31
N GLU A 44 -27.86 -15.50 -15.43
CA GLU A 44 -26.79 -15.92 -14.50
C GLU A 44 -25.46 -15.20 -14.78
N TYR A 45 -25.26 -14.70 -16.02
CA TYR A 45 -24.03 -14.05 -16.48
C TYR A 45 -24.16 -12.53 -16.69
N ASP A 46 -25.24 -11.90 -16.25
CA ASP A 46 -25.43 -10.44 -16.43
C ASP A 46 -24.30 -9.64 -15.78
N ASN A 47 -23.82 -10.07 -14.60
CA ASN A 47 -22.71 -9.42 -13.91
C ASN A 47 -21.39 -9.57 -14.71
N LEU A 48 -21.09 -10.77 -15.20
CA LEU A 48 -19.89 -11.04 -16.00
C LEU A 48 -19.92 -10.29 -17.33
N ARG A 49 -21.09 -10.25 -17.99
CA ARG A 49 -21.30 -9.44 -19.20
C ARG A 49 -21.01 -7.97 -18.96
N SER A 50 -21.58 -7.41 -17.89
CA SER A 50 -21.36 -6.02 -17.50
C SER A 50 -19.87 -5.72 -17.25
N VAL A 51 -19.11 -6.68 -16.69
CA VAL A 51 -17.65 -6.53 -16.50
C VAL A 51 -16.95 -6.49 -17.85
N TYR A 52 -17.26 -7.37 -18.80
CA TYR A 52 -16.63 -7.37 -20.12
C TYR A 52 -16.97 -6.10 -20.92
N GLU A 53 -18.22 -5.63 -20.87
CA GLU A 53 -18.63 -4.39 -21.52
C GLU A 53 -17.84 -3.19 -20.97
N ARG A 54 -17.68 -3.08 -19.65
CA ARG A 54 -16.86 -2.03 -19.03
C ARG A 54 -15.38 -2.15 -19.39
N MET A 55 -14.84 -3.39 -19.49
CA MET A 55 -13.46 -3.58 -19.93
C MET A 55 -13.23 -3.04 -21.34
N LEU A 56 -14.14 -3.34 -22.27
CA LEU A 56 -14.07 -2.87 -23.66
C LEU A 56 -14.28 -1.35 -23.78
N GLU A 57 -15.23 -0.79 -23.02
CA GLU A 57 -15.49 0.64 -22.98
C GLU A 57 -14.28 1.42 -22.46
N ARG A 58 -13.65 0.95 -21.39
CA ARG A 58 -12.50 1.59 -20.75
C ARG A 58 -11.18 1.38 -21.52
N GLY A 59 -11.13 0.34 -22.34
CA GLY A 59 -9.94 -0.06 -23.08
C GLY A 59 -8.87 -0.72 -22.21
N PRO A 60 -7.82 -1.29 -22.84
CA PRO A 60 -6.79 -2.07 -22.15
C PRO A 60 -5.67 -1.23 -21.54
N GLU A 61 -5.53 0.03 -21.91
CA GLU A 61 -4.35 0.83 -21.59
C GLU A 61 -4.47 1.50 -20.21
N ARG A 62 -3.35 1.45 -19.45
CA ARG A 62 -3.18 2.11 -18.15
C ARG A 62 -1.87 2.86 -18.11
N PHE A 63 -1.79 3.87 -17.24
CA PHE A 63 -0.56 4.61 -17.04
C PHE A 63 0.48 3.74 -16.34
N GLN A 64 1.62 3.51 -16.98
CA GLN A 64 2.82 3.02 -16.33
C GLN A 64 3.68 4.21 -15.97
N VAL A 65 3.84 4.46 -14.68
CA VAL A 65 4.61 5.61 -14.20
C VAL A 65 5.97 5.17 -13.72
N LYS A 66 6.98 6.01 -13.94
CA LYS A 66 8.30 5.86 -13.35
C LYS A 66 8.90 7.23 -13.05
N PRO A 67 9.75 7.36 -12.03
CA PRO A 67 10.49 8.60 -11.79
C PRO A 67 11.36 8.95 -13.00
N ARG A 68 11.44 10.22 -13.36
CA ARG A 68 12.31 10.70 -14.45
C ARG A 68 13.81 10.57 -14.12
N GLY A 69 14.12 10.46 -12.84
CA GLY A 69 15.46 10.26 -12.32
C GLY A 69 15.37 9.72 -10.90
N ILE A 70 16.51 9.57 -10.21
CA ILE A 70 16.50 9.15 -8.80
C ILE A 70 15.73 10.21 -8.02
N PRO A 71 14.56 9.88 -7.47
CA PRO A 71 13.75 10.84 -6.75
C PRO A 71 14.52 11.36 -5.53
N TYR A 72 14.23 12.60 -5.13
CA TYR A 72 14.75 13.14 -3.89
C TYR A 72 14.11 12.42 -2.69
N MET A 73 14.83 11.45 -2.15
CA MET A 73 14.35 10.56 -1.09
C MET A 73 14.76 11.03 0.31
N ALA A 74 15.53 12.11 0.45
CA ALA A 74 16.06 12.55 1.74
C ALA A 74 14.95 12.71 2.80
N ALA A 75 13.83 13.31 2.43
CA ALA A 75 12.70 13.46 3.35
C ALA A 75 12.11 12.11 3.84
N LEU A 76 12.17 11.06 3.02
CA LEU A 76 11.72 9.72 3.43
C LEU A 76 12.73 9.05 4.37
N TYR A 77 14.03 9.22 4.17
CA TYR A 77 15.03 8.73 5.11
C TYR A 77 14.90 9.39 6.48
N ASP A 78 14.56 10.69 6.51
CA ASP A 78 14.33 11.42 7.76
C ASP A 78 13.02 10.99 8.45
N GLN A 79 11.96 10.76 7.67
CA GLN A 79 10.64 10.38 8.20
C GLN A 79 10.57 8.89 8.58
N LEU A 80 11.30 8.04 7.88
CA LEU A 80 11.28 6.59 7.99
C LEU A 80 12.72 6.03 8.16
N PRO A 81 13.46 6.50 9.17
CA PRO A 81 14.87 6.18 9.30
C PRO A 81 15.15 4.70 9.59
N ASN A 82 14.17 3.95 10.05
CA ASN A 82 14.24 2.51 10.25
C ASN A 82 13.94 1.68 8.98
N PHE A 83 13.66 2.33 7.83
CA PHE A 83 13.45 1.70 6.52
C PHE A 83 14.59 1.97 5.53
N THR A 84 15.75 2.37 6.00
CA THR A 84 16.90 2.75 5.15
C THR A 84 17.25 1.68 4.13
N ASP A 85 17.35 0.41 4.53
CA ASP A 85 17.72 -0.69 3.64
C ASP A 85 16.69 -0.91 2.52
N VAL A 86 15.40 -0.76 2.85
CA VAL A 86 14.30 -0.84 1.88
C VAL A 86 14.33 0.33 0.91
N LEU A 87 14.57 1.54 1.42
CA LEU A 87 14.70 2.75 0.59
C LEU A 87 15.90 2.67 -0.35
N ASP A 88 17.02 2.11 0.11
CA ASP A 88 18.21 1.88 -0.72
C ASP A 88 17.94 0.85 -1.82
N ASP A 89 17.14 -0.19 -1.53
CA ASP A 89 16.74 -1.17 -2.53
C ASP A 89 15.86 -0.54 -3.61
N VAL A 90 14.82 0.18 -3.21
CA VAL A 90 13.97 0.93 -4.15
C VAL A 90 14.79 1.90 -4.99
N ARG A 91 15.73 2.61 -4.38
CA ARG A 91 16.62 3.55 -5.09
C ARG A 91 17.45 2.85 -6.17
N ARG A 92 17.93 1.61 -5.91
CA ARG A 92 18.63 0.81 -6.93
C ARG A 92 17.72 0.47 -8.11
N HIS A 93 16.48 0.03 -7.86
CA HIS A 93 15.51 -0.26 -8.91
C HIS A 93 15.15 0.98 -9.74
N VAL A 94 14.96 2.13 -9.10
CA VAL A 94 14.74 3.41 -9.79
C VAL A 94 15.93 3.79 -10.66
N ALA A 95 17.16 3.58 -10.17
CA ALA A 95 18.37 3.87 -10.94
C ALA A 95 18.50 2.97 -12.18
N LEU A 96 18.08 1.70 -12.11
CA LEU A 96 18.05 0.80 -13.28
C LEU A 96 17.03 1.22 -14.33
N ALA A 97 15.88 1.76 -13.91
CA ALA A 97 14.84 2.23 -14.81
C ALA A 97 15.14 3.64 -15.39
N GLN A 98 16.13 4.36 -14.81
CA GLN A 98 16.50 5.67 -15.27
C GLN A 98 17.11 5.61 -16.67
N ASP A 99 16.79 6.59 -17.52
CA ASP A 99 17.29 6.72 -18.89
C ASP A 99 17.02 5.49 -19.80
N SER A 100 16.12 4.59 -19.38
CA SER A 100 15.66 3.41 -20.12
C SER A 100 14.25 3.64 -20.67
N SER A 101 13.86 2.89 -21.70
CA SER A 101 12.46 2.75 -22.14
C SER A 101 11.67 1.76 -21.26
N ASP A 102 12.36 0.97 -20.43
CA ASP A 102 11.75 -0.05 -19.60
C ASP A 102 10.90 0.56 -18.45
N GLY A 103 9.93 -0.19 -18.00
CA GLY A 103 9.17 0.15 -16.80
C GLY A 103 10.01 0.09 -15.52
N LEU A 104 9.47 0.63 -14.44
CA LEU A 104 10.05 0.41 -13.12
C LEU A 104 9.66 -0.99 -12.64
N GLU A 105 10.63 -1.90 -12.62
CA GLU A 105 10.47 -3.23 -12.05
C GLU A 105 11.08 -3.24 -10.65
N VAL A 106 10.25 -3.59 -9.65
CA VAL A 106 10.66 -3.69 -8.25
C VAL A 106 10.44 -5.11 -7.80
N THR A 107 11.48 -5.76 -7.31
CA THR A 107 11.34 -7.11 -6.72
C THR A 107 10.32 -7.08 -5.59
N PRO A 108 9.36 -8.01 -5.53
CA PRO A 108 8.44 -8.11 -4.42
C PRO A 108 9.17 -8.09 -3.07
N MET A 109 8.63 -7.36 -2.09
CA MET A 109 9.31 -7.20 -0.80
C MET A 109 8.43 -7.60 0.36
N LEU A 110 9.06 -8.20 1.37
CA LEU A 110 8.48 -8.49 2.69
C LEU A 110 9.10 -7.58 3.74
N LEU A 111 8.27 -6.75 4.36
CA LEU A 111 8.64 -5.93 5.52
C LEU A 111 8.32 -6.71 6.80
N LEU A 112 9.34 -7.31 7.39
CA LEU A 112 9.22 -8.14 8.60
C LEU A 112 9.63 -7.32 9.83
N GLY A 113 8.79 -7.30 10.86
CA GLY A 113 9.12 -6.59 12.10
C GLY A 113 7.91 -6.34 13.00
N PRO A 114 8.11 -5.78 14.20
CA PRO A 114 7.06 -5.61 15.20
C PRO A 114 5.91 -4.74 14.70
N PRO A 115 4.71 -4.88 15.28
CA PRO A 115 3.56 -4.07 14.91
C PRO A 115 3.76 -2.59 15.30
N GLY A 116 3.19 -1.68 14.50
CA GLY A 116 3.15 -0.25 14.80
C GLY A 116 4.41 0.55 14.43
N ILE A 117 5.43 -0.05 13.81
CA ILE A 117 6.68 0.62 13.41
C ILE A 117 6.60 1.41 12.10
N GLY A 118 5.46 1.35 11.39
CA GLY A 118 5.23 2.15 10.19
C GLY A 118 5.25 1.39 8.87
N LYS A 119 5.23 0.04 8.83
CA LYS A 119 5.28 -0.76 7.59
C LYS A 119 4.27 -0.34 6.52
N THR A 120 2.98 -0.24 6.89
CA THR A 120 1.91 0.18 5.97
C THR A 120 2.02 1.67 5.60
N HIS A 121 2.57 2.50 6.51
CA HIS A 121 2.84 3.91 6.21
C HIS A 121 3.97 4.06 5.19
N PHE A 122 5.04 3.28 5.31
CA PHE A 122 6.12 3.21 4.32
C PHE A 122 5.57 2.92 2.91
N ALA A 123 4.71 1.90 2.77
CA ALA A 123 4.13 1.55 1.48
C ALA A 123 3.34 2.71 0.84
N ARG A 124 2.62 3.49 1.66
CA ARG A 124 1.89 4.68 1.19
C ARG A 124 2.85 5.77 0.71
N GLN A 125 3.89 6.05 1.49
CA GLN A 125 4.88 7.05 1.13
C GLN A 125 5.65 6.66 -0.13
N LEU A 126 5.89 5.35 -0.32
CA LEU A 126 6.51 4.84 -1.54
C LEU A 126 5.60 5.04 -2.76
N ALA A 127 4.31 4.72 -2.66
CA ALA A 127 3.38 4.94 -3.77
C ALA A 127 3.28 6.44 -4.15
N GLU A 128 3.25 7.32 -3.16
CA GLU A 128 3.28 8.78 -3.36
C GLU A 128 4.58 9.23 -4.04
N LEU A 129 5.74 8.72 -3.60
CA LEU A 129 7.04 9.00 -4.20
C LEU A 129 7.10 8.57 -5.67
N LEU A 130 6.58 7.39 -5.99
CA LEU A 130 6.58 6.83 -7.34
C LEU A 130 5.49 7.46 -8.23
N GLY A 131 4.52 8.16 -7.67
CA GLY A 131 3.42 8.79 -8.39
C GLY A 131 2.37 7.79 -8.89
N THR A 132 2.20 6.67 -8.20
CA THR A 132 1.21 5.63 -8.51
C THR A 132 0.17 5.45 -7.42
N SER A 133 -0.84 4.62 -7.67
CA SER A 133 -1.86 4.29 -6.67
C SER A 133 -1.39 3.23 -5.68
N MET A 134 -2.01 3.23 -4.49
CA MET A 134 -1.82 2.19 -3.48
C MET A 134 -3.13 1.46 -3.18
N ASN A 135 -3.07 0.13 -3.19
CA ASN A 135 -4.18 -0.76 -2.86
C ASN A 135 -3.79 -1.60 -1.63
N LEU A 136 -4.54 -1.45 -0.53
CA LEU A 136 -4.28 -2.16 0.72
C LEU A 136 -5.18 -3.39 0.84
N LEU A 137 -4.57 -4.54 1.09
CA LEU A 137 -5.21 -5.85 1.22
C LEU A 137 -4.89 -6.44 2.60
N PRO A 138 -5.74 -6.22 3.64
CA PRO A 138 -5.49 -6.73 4.98
C PRO A 138 -5.84 -8.21 5.07
N MET A 139 -4.83 -9.08 5.22
CA MET A 139 -5.01 -10.54 5.31
C MET A 139 -5.75 -10.97 6.58
N SER A 140 -5.63 -10.21 7.66
CA SER A 140 -6.34 -10.46 8.92
C SER A 140 -7.88 -10.42 8.79
N SER A 141 -8.41 -9.75 7.77
CA SER A 141 -9.84 -9.68 7.46
C SER A 141 -10.26 -10.56 6.28
N MET A 142 -9.31 -11.25 5.64
CA MET A 142 -9.57 -12.11 4.50
C MET A 142 -9.91 -13.53 4.94
N THR A 143 -11.12 -13.96 4.65
CA THR A 143 -11.60 -15.31 4.94
C THR A 143 -11.46 -16.28 3.77
N ALA A 144 -11.06 -15.80 2.59
CA ALA A 144 -10.97 -16.64 1.39
C ALA A 144 -9.99 -16.06 0.35
N GLY A 145 -9.23 -16.94 -0.29
CA GLY A 145 -8.21 -16.62 -1.31
C GLY A 145 -8.76 -15.96 -2.58
N TRP A 146 -10.03 -16.19 -2.90
CA TRP A 146 -10.70 -15.56 -4.03
C TRP A 146 -10.78 -14.02 -3.97
N LEU A 147 -10.43 -13.40 -2.84
CA LEU A 147 -10.33 -11.94 -2.77
C LEU A 147 -9.21 -11.37 -3.64
N LEU A 148 -8.12 -12.10 -3.84
CA LEU A 148 -7.04 -11.70 -4.75
C LEU A 148 -7.36 -12.01 -6.20
N SER A 149 -7.79 -13.27 -6.47
CA SER A 149 -7.95 -13.83 -7.81
C SER A 149 -9.38 -13.80 -8.35
N GLY A 150 -10.34 -13.29 -7.59
CA GLY A 150 -11.75 -13.37 -7.95
C GLY A 150 -12.40 -14.69 -7.53
N SER A 151 -13.72 -14.73 -7.53
CA SER A 151 -14.51 -15.94 -7.28
C SER A 151 -15.13 -16.44 -8.58
N SER A 152 -15.18 -17.77 -8.78
CA SER A 152 -15.79 -18.36 -9.98
C SER A 152 -17.14 -17.72 -10.32
N SER A 153 -17.30 -17.28 -11.56
CA SER A 153 -18.51 -16.60 -12.07
C SER A 153 -19.81 -17.40 -11.91
N GLN A 154 -19.69 -18.70 -11.67
CA GLN A 154 -20.81 -19.61 -11.42
C GLN A 154 -21.41 -19.47 -10.01
N TRP A 155 -20.73 -18.80 -9.09
CA TRP A 155 -21.21 -18.65 -7.72
C TRP A 155 -22.11 -17.43 -7.58
N LYS A 156 -23.18 -17.58 -6.80
CA LYS A 156 -24.05 -16.44 -6.50
C LYS A 156 -23.28 -15.37 -5.73
N GLY A 157 -23.25 -14.15 -6.27
CA GLY A 157 -22.52 -13.04 -5.67
C GLY A 157 -21.02 -13.03 -6.02
N ALA A 158 -20.61 -13.82 -7.03
CA ALA A 158 -19.26 -13.78 -7.56
C ALA A 158 -18.86 -12.39 -8.06
N ARG A 159 -17.57 -12.06 -7.88
CA ARG A 159 -16.99 -10.77 -8.29
C ARG A 159 -15.52 -10.94 -8.64
N PRO A 160 -14.96 -10.01 -9.43
CA PRO A 160 -13.55 -9.96 -9.70
C PRO A 160 -12.71 -9.83 -8.42
N GLY A 161 -11.46 -10.24 -8.50
CA GLY A 161 -10.49 -10.09 -7.43
C GLY A 161 -9.90 -8.68 -7.35
N LYS A 162 -9.21 -8.42 -6.25
CA LYS A 162 -8.60 -7.10 -5.99
C LYS A 162 -7.47 -6.75 -6.96
N VAL A 163 -6.79 -7.75 -7.52
CA VAL A 163 -5.77 -7.53 -8.56
C VAL A 163 -6.44 -7.05 -9.85
N PHE A 164 -7.57 -7.67 -10.24
CA PHE A 164 -8.38 -7.22 -11.36
C PHE A 164 -8.86 -5.78 -11.15
N GLU A 165 -9.45 -5.47 -9.99
CA GLU A 165 -9.93 -4.13 -9.67
C GLU A 165 -8.80 -3.09 -9.79
N ALA A 166 -7.60 -3.40 -9.25
CA ALA A 166 -6.46 -2.49 -9.27
C ALA A 166 -5.94 -2.20 -10.68
N LEU A 167 -5.90 -3.22 -11.56
CA LEU A 167 -5.31 -3.12 -12.90
C LEU A 167 -6.35 -2.75 -13.97
N VAL A 168 -7.54 -3.36 -13.92
CA VAL A 168 -8.55 -3.18 -14.97
C VAL A 168 -9.47 -2.00 -14.66
N GLU A 169 -9.85 -1.81 -13.40
CA GLU A 169 -10.69 -0.69 -12.97
C GLU A 169 -9.87 0.50 -12.45
N GLY A 170 -8.57 0.29 -12.16
CA GLY A 170 -7.61 1.31 -11.78
C GLY A 170 -7.12 2.15 -12.97
N GLU A 171 -6.23 3.10 -12.69
CA GLU A 171 -5.63 3.99 -13.71
C GLU A 171 -4.19 3.61 -14.06
N TYR A 172 -3.53 2.81 -13.21
CA TYR A 172 -2.11 2.49 -13.32
C TYR A 172 -1.88 1.02 -13.68
N ALA A 173 -0.89 0.77 -14.54
CA ALA A 173 -0.39 -0.57 -14.84
C ALA A 173 0.61 -1.07 -13.77
N ASN A 174 1.19 -0.17 -13.00
CA ASN A 174 2.13 -0.48 -11.93
C ASN A 174 1.71 0.11 -10.57
N PRO A 175 0.50 -0.24 -10.07
CA PRO A 175 0.08 0.16 -8.74
C PRO A 175 0.95 -0.49 -7.66
N VAL A 176 1.07 0.13 -6.50
CA VAL A 176 1.56 -0.53 -5.28
C VAL A 176 0.41 -1.34 -4.69
N ILE A 177 0.57 -2.64 -4.58
CA ILE A 177 -0.36 -3.51 -3.87
C ILE A 177 0.29 -3.98 -2.57
N VAL A 178 -0.38 -3.66 -1.46
CA VAL A 178 0.10 -3.99 -0.11
C VAL A 178 -0.71 -5.16 0.44
N VAL A 179 -0.05 -6.29 0.65
CA VAL A 179 -0.61 -7.45 1.37
C VAL A 179 -0.22 -7.31 2.84
N ASP A 180 -1.14 -6.74 3.63
CA ASP A 180 -0.87 -6.40 5.03
C ASP A 180 -1.14 -7.58 5.96
N GLU A 181 -0.22 -7.84 6.90
CA GLU A 181 -0.28 -8.92 7.86
C GLU A 181 -0.42 -10.32 7.21
N ILE A 182 0.44 -10.61 6.21
CA ILE A 182 0.41 -11.90 5.47
C ILE A 182 0.57 -13.11 6.42
N ASP A 183 1.24 -12.94 7.57
CA ASP A 183 1.37 -13.93 8.63
C ASP A 183 0.05 -14.26 9.35
N LYS A 184 -1.02 -13.50 9.11
CA LYS A 184 -2.38 -13.73 9.64
C LYS A 184 -3.30 -14.45 8.66
N ALA A 185 -2.80 -14.78 7.47
CA ALA A 185 -3.56 -15.60 6.53
C ALA A 185 -3.92 -16.94 7.19
N SER A 186 -5.20 -17.29 7.20
CA SER A 186 -5.67 -18.51 7.86
C SER A 186 -5.21 -19.75 7.09
N SER A 187 -4.41 -20.60 7.72
CA SER A 187 -4.03 -21.90 7.16
C SER A 187 -5.18 -22.94 7.20
N GLU A 188 -6.25 -22.64 7.93
CA GLU A 188 -7.44 -23.50 8.05
C GLU A 188 -8.55 -23.11 7.04
N ALA A 189 -8.31 -22.09 6.20
CA ALA A 189 -9.28 -21.68 5.21
C ALA A 189 -9.53 -22.80 4.19
N GLN A 190 -10.77 -23.07 3.87
CA GLN A 190 -11.16 -24.02 2.81
C GLN A 190 -10.54 -23.67 1.45
N TYR A 191 -10.18 -22.42 1.26
CA TYR A 191 -9.48 -21.89 0.09
C TYR A 191 -8.24 -21.16 0.57
N ASP A 192 -7.07 -21.56 0.06
CA ASP A 192 -5.78 -20.95 0.42
C ASP A 192 -5.78 -19.45 0.09
N PRO A 193 -5.76 -18.56 1.10
CA PRO A 193 -5.77 -17.12 0.86
C PRO A 193 -4.50 -16.60 0.20
N LEU A 194 -3.43 -17.39 0.19
CA LEU A 194 -2.14 -17.06 -0.42
C LEU A 194 -1.96 -17.68 -1.80
N GLY A 195 -2.88 -18.55 -2.25
CA GLY A 195 -2.76 -19.32 -3.49
C GLY A 195 -2.45 -18.47 -4.72
N ALA A 196 -3.10 -17.33 -4.88
CA ALA A 196 -2.86 -16.43 -6.00
C ALA A 196 -1.45 -15.79 -5.98
N LEU A 197 -0.84 -15.62 -4.81
CA LEU A 197 0.48 -15.00 -4.68
C LEU A 197 1.59 -15.84 -5.31
N TYR A 198 1.43 -17.15 -5.41
CA TYR A 198 2.43 -18.02 -6.07
C TYR A 198 2.67 -17.63 -7.54
N SER A 199 1.66 -17.17 -8.24
CA SER A 199 1.77 -16.70 -9.61
C SER A 199 2.01 -15.21 -9.73
N LEU A 200 1.49 -14.41 -8.80
CA LEU A 200 1.55 -12.95 -8.85
C LEU A 200 2.90 -12.37 -8.43
N LEU A 201 3.66 -13.08 -7.58
CA LEU A 201 4.97 -12.62 -7.11
C LEU A 201 6.13 -13.01 -8.05
N GLU A 202 5.87 -13.73 -9.12
CA GLU A 202 6.86 -14.03 -10.15
C GLU A 202 6.54 -13.29 -11.44
N HIS A 203 7.50 -12.56 -11.99
CA HIS A 203 7.33 -11.72 -13.16
C HIS A 203 6.72 -12.48 -14.35
N ASP A 204 7.27 -13.65 -14.70
CA ASP A 204 6.89 -14.41 -15.89
C ASP A 204 5.46 -14.96 -15.80
N THR A 205 5.06 -15.45 -14.62
CA THR A 205 3.71 -15.97 -14.40
C THR A 205 2.69 -14.87 -14.22
N ALA A 206 3.09 -13.73 -13.66
CA ALA A 206 2.24 -12.56 -13.48
C ALA A 206 1.85 -11.88 -14.81
N GLN A 207 2.64 -12.03 -15.88
CA GLN A 207 2.30 -11.53 -17.22
C GLN A 207 0.99 -12.10 -17.79
N SER A 208 0.59 -13.28 -17.34
CA SER A 208 -0.61 -13.97 -17.80
C SER A 208 -1.54 -14.37 -16.65
N PHE A 209 -1.55 -13.57 -15.58
CA PHE A 209 -2.44 -13.81 -14.45
C PHE A 209 -3.89 -13.84 -14.93
N THR A 210 -4.66 -14.83 -14.49
CA THR A 210 -6.07 -14.98 -14.87
C THR A 210 -6.93 -14.84 -13.63
N ASP A 211 -7.81 -13.83 -13.62
CA ASP A 211 -8.84 -13.66 -12.61
C ASP A 211 -9.92 -14.73 -12.78
N GLU A 212 -10.30 -15.42 -11.69
CA GLU A 212 -11.25 -16.54 -11.72
C GLU A 212 -12.68 -16.13 -12.09
N PHE A 213 -13.03 -14.85 -11.89
CA PHE A 213 -14.33 -14.33 -12.29
C PHE A 213 -14.35 -13.95 -13.77
N ALA A 214 -13.39 -13.14 -14.19
CA ALA A 214 -13.35 -12.62 -15.56
C ALA A 214 -12.79 -13.65 -16.56
N GLU A 215 -12.00 -14.61 -16.10
CA GLU A 215 -11.34 -15.62 -16.93
C GLU A 215 -10.60 -15.05 -18.15
N VAL A 216 -10.07 -13.84 -18.02
CA VAL A 216 -9.24 -13.14 -19.01
C VAL A 216 -7.85 -12.98 -18.45
N ALA A 217 -6.84 -13.18 -19.28
CA ALA A 217 -5.45 -12.95 -18.91
C ALA A 217 -5.18 -11.46 -18.72
N ILE A 218 -4.52 -11.11 -17.62
CA ILE A 218 -4.19 -9.73 -17.22
C ILE A 218 -2.70 -9.69 -16.94
N ASP A 219 -2.00 -8.70 -17.49
CA ASP A 219 -0.58 -8.47 -17.19
C ASP A 219 -0.44 -7.76 -15.83
N ALA A 220 -0.13 -8.55 -14.82
CA ALA A 220 0.15 -8.09 -13.45
C ALA A 220 1.66 -7.99 -13.16
N SER A 221 2.53 -8.18 -14.16
CA SER A 221 3.98 -8.23 -13.98
C SER A 221 4.61 -6.92 -13.50
N GLN A 222 3.91 -5.80 -13.70
CA GLN A 222 4.40 -4.48 -13.31
C GLN A 222 3.91 -4.03 -11.95
N VAL A 223 3.10 -4.83 -11.27
CA VAL A 223 2.62 -4.51 -9.91
C VAL A 223 3.79 -4.46 -8.94
N ILE A 224 3.84 -3.41 -8.13
CA ILE A 224 4.84 -3.26 -7.07
C ILE A 224 4.26 -3.89 -5.80
N TRP A 225 4.78 -5.08 -5.47
CA TRP A 225 4.29 -5.85 -4.34
C TRP A 225 5.03 -5.51 -3.05
N ILE A 226 4.28 -5.14 -2.02
CA ILE A 226 4.77 -4.94 -0.66
C ILE A 226 3.95 -5.84 0.26
N THR A 227 4.60 -6.77 0.92
CA THR A 227 3.96 -7.58 1.96
C THR A 227 4.45 -7.16 3.34
N THR A 228 3.60 -7.26 4.35
CA THR A 228 3.99 -6.99 5.74
C THR A 228 3.72 -8.19 6.61
N ALA A 229 4.59 -8.45 7.57
CA ALA A 229 4.42 -9.48 8.58
C ALA A 229 5.03 -9.05 9.90
N ASN A 230 4.53 -9.65 10.99
CA ASN A 230 5.18 -9.53 12.30
C ASN A 230 6.10 -10.72 12.56
N ASP A 231 5.82 -11.86 11.93
CA ASP A 231 6.55 -13.12 12.08
C ASP A 231 6.53 -13.88 10.75
N SER A 232 7.65 -14.43 10.34
CA SER A 232 7.77 -15.20 9.08
C SER A 232 7.31 -16.66 9.19
N ARG A 233 7.18 -17.20 10.40
CA ARG A 233 6.87 -18.64 10.65
C ARG A 233 5.54 -19.12 10.09
N GLY A 234 4.60 -18.21 9.85
CA GLY A 234 3.29 -18.52 9.25
C GLY A 234 3.24 -18.38 7.74
N ILE A 235 4.33 -17.99 7.09
CA ILE A 235 4.39 -17.73 5.64
C ILE A 235 5.06 -18.93 4.97
N PRO A 236 4.45 -19.54 3.93
CA PRO A 236 5.05 -20.65 3.20
C PRO A 236 6.40 -20.29 2.56
N ASP A 237 7.40 -21.17 2.66
CA ASP A 237 8.72 -20.97 2.06
C ASP A 237 8.70 -20.59 0.57
N PRO A 238 7.83 -21.19 -0.29
CA PRO A 238 7.76 -20.79 -1.69
C PRO A 238 7.34 -19.34 -1.92
N ILE A 239 6.59 -18.73 -1.00
CA ILE A 239 6.23 -17.31 -1.05
C ILE A 239 7.41 -16.46 -0.56
N LEU A 240 8.06 -16.86 0.53
CA LEU A 240 9.25 -16.17 1.04
C LEU A 240 10.36 -16.10 -0.01
N ASN A 241 10.58 -17.19 -0.75
CA ASN A 241 11.64 -17.29 -1.77
C ASN A 241 11.39 -16.37 -2.99
N ARG A 242 10.20 -15.79 -3.14
CA ARG A 242 9.82 -14.86 -4.22
C ARG A 242 9.93 -13.39 -3.83
N MET A 243 10.39 -13.12 -2.62
CA MET A 243 10.45 -11.77 -2.07
C MET A 243 11.82 -11.44 -1.49
N ASN A 244 12.21 -10.19 -1.59
CA ASN A 244 13.29 -9.64 -0.79
C ASN A 244 12.77 -9.40 0.63
N ILE A 245 13.39 -10.02 1.62
CA ILE A 245 12.98 -9.92 3.03
C ILE A 245 13.79 -8.84 3.71
N PHE A 246 13.11 -7.83 4.25
CA PHE A 246 13.72 -6.74 5.02
C PHE A 246 13.26 -6.83 6.47
N GLU A 247 14.21 -7.06 7.38
CA GLU A 247 13.96 -7.00 8.83
C GLU A 247 13.95 -5.55 9.29
N VAL A 248 12.76 -5.01 9.50
CA VAL A 248 12.57 -3.62 9.95
C VAL A 248 12.51 -3.59 11.47
N GLN A 249 13.51 -2.99 12.06
CA GLN A 249 13.59 -2.83 13.52
C GLN A 249 12.71 -1.67 14.00
N ALA A 250 12.37 -1.69 15.29
CA ALA A 250 11.81 -0.51 15.93
C ALA A 250 12.83 0.66 15.85
N PRO A 251 12.36 1.89 15.66
CA PRO A 251 13.24 3.04 15.59
C PRO A 251 14.04 3.19 16.92
N THR A 252 15.30 3.60 16.82
CA THR A 252 16.09 3.99 17.99
C THR A 252 15.46 5.22 18.67
N PRO A 253 15.80 5.54 19.94
CA PRO A 253 15.25 6.73 20.60
C PRO A 253 15.51 8.02 19.83
N GLU A 254 16.66 8.15 19.19
CA GLU A 254 16.99 9.31 18.35
C GLU A 254 16.12 9.35 17.08
N GLN A 255 16.00 8.22 16.39
CA GLN A 255 15.10 8.09 15.25
C GLN A 255 13.63 8.34 15.62
N ALA A 256 13.20 7.81 16.77
CA ALA A 256 11.84 8.00 17.28
C ALA A 256 11.53 9.47 17.56
N ARG A 257 12.53 10.23 18.09
CA ARG A 257 12.43 11.68 18.29
C ARG A 257 12.26 12.42 16.95
N GLY A 258 13.04 12.07 15.92
CA GLY A 258 12.92 12.61 14.57
C GLY A 258 11.55 12.32 13.95
N ILE A 259 11.05 11.08 14.09
CA ILE A 259 9.69 10.68 13.65
C ILE A 259 8.62 11.51 14.38
N ALA A 260 8.75 11.72 15.69
CA ALA A 260 7.81 12.55 16.46
C ALA A 260 7.77 13.99 15.97
N ALA A 261 8.93 14.59 15.69
CA ALA A 261 9.03 15.94 15.12
C ALA A 261 8.38 16.03 13.74
N SER A 262 8.63 15.05 12.86
CA SER A 262 8.02 14.98 11.52
C SER A 262 6.50 14.81 11.59
N LEU A 263 6.00 13.98 12.52
CA LEU A 263 4.57 13.80 12.75
C LEU A 263 3.91 15.08 13.28
N TYR A 264 4.56 15.78 14.22
CA TYR A 264 4.09 17.06 14.73
C TYR A 264 3.92 18.08 13.60
N ALA A 265 4.98 18.29 12.81
CA ALA A 265 4.97 19.22 11.69
C ALA A 265 3.93 18.81 10.63
N GLY A 266 3.85 17.54 10.27
CA GLY A 266 2.90 17.02 9.26
C GLY A 266 1.45 17.17 9.68
N ILE A 267 1.11 16.85 10.94
CA ILE A 267 -0.26 17.03 11.46
C ILE A 267 -0.62 18.50 11.47
N ARG A 268 0.27 19.35 11.96
CA ARG A 268 0.08 20.80 12.01
C ARG A 268 -0.13 21.38 10.61
N ALA A 269 0.66 21.02 9.63
CA ALA A 269 0.54 21.51 8.25
C ALA A 269 -0.74 21.02 7.55
N GLY A 270 -1.24 19.86 7.91
CA GLY A 270 -2.43 19.25 7.31
C GLY A 270 -3.77 19.79 7.81
N HIS A 271 -3.79 20.75 8.75
CA HIS A 271 -5.02 21.26 9.36
C HIS A 271 -5.02 22.79 9.48
N ASP A 272 -6.16 23.42 9.23
CA ASP A 272 -6.31 24.88 9.39
C ASP A 272 -6.02 25.38 10.81
N TRP A 273 -6.38 24.59 11.83
CA TRP A 273 -6.10 24.93 13.23
C TRP A 273 -4.58 24.83 13.55
N GLY A 274 -3.78 24.17 12.71
CA GLY A 274 -2.35 24.03 12.93
C GLY A 274 -1.60 25.37 12.96
N ARG A 275 -2.12 26.40 12.28
CA ARG A 275 -1.57 27.78 12.37
C ARG A 275 -1.70 28.41 13.77
N LEU A 276 -2.55 27.83 14.62
CA LEU A 276 -2.78 28.28 15.99
C LEU A 276 -1.88 27.56 17.00
N ILE A 277 -1.04 26.68 16.54
CA ILE A 277 -0.08 25.87 17.31
C ILE A 277 1.32 26.30 16.92
N ASP A 278 2.22 26.35 17.88
CA ASP A 278 3.62 26.70 17.66
C ASP A 278 4.28 25.79 16.61
N PRO A 279 5.14 26.33 15.74
CA PRO A 279 5.76 25.56 14.66
C PRO A 279 6.69 24.47 15.16
N GLU A 280 7.34 24.68 16.30
CA GLU A 280 8.30 23.77 16.88
C GLU A 280 7.75 23.18 18.19
N PRO A 281 7.80 21.85 18.36
CA PRO A 281 7.45 21.22 19.61
C PRO A 281 8.56 21.42 20.65
N LEU A 282 8.20 21.38 21.93
CA LEU A 282 9.17 21.41 23.02
C LEU A 282 9.98 20.09 23.04
N ASP A 283 11.22 20.19 23.49
CA ASP A 283 12.14 19.05 23.57
C ASP A 283 11.64 17.93 24.48
N ASP A 284 11.05 18.27 25.62
CA ASP A 284 10.49 17.31 26.58
C ASP A 284 9.23 16.61 26.03
N VAL A 285 8.46 17.27 25.16
CA VAL A 285 7.34 16.66 24.42
C VAL A 285 7.87 15.62 23.43
N LEU A 286 8.93 15.96 22.68
CA LEU A 286 9.56 15.02 21.76
C LEU A 286 10.15 13.82 22.49
N ASP A 287 10.82 14.03 23.62
CA ASP A 287 11.38 12.97 24.45
C ASP A 287 10.30 12.04 25.03
N CYS A 288 9.18 12.59 25.42
CA CYS A 288 8.03 11.81 25.87
C CYS A 288 7.43 10.95 24.73
N LEU A 289 7.25 11.56 23.55
CA LEU A 289 6.73 10.86 22.37
C LEU A 289 7.67 9.77 21.89
N ALA A 290 8.99 9.99 21.94
CA ALA A 290 10.00 9.02 21.50
C ALA A 290 9.95 7.68 22.26
N GLN A 291 9.31 7.64 23.42
CA GLN A 291 9.08 6.42 24.19
C GLN A 291 7.89 5.58 23.69
N MET A 292 7.15 6.08 22.70
CA MET A 292 5.95 5.44 22.15
C MET A 292 6.22 4.90 20.73
N PRO A 293 5.53 3.83 20.33
CA PRO A 293 5.52 3.43 18.92
C PRO A 293 4.92 4.55 18.03
N PRO A 294 5.40 4.72 16.77
CA PRO A 294 4.93 5.78 15.87
C PRO A 294 3.39 5.88 15.73
N ARG A 295 2.70 4.73 15.74
CA ARG A 295 1.24 4.70 15.71
C ARG A 295 0.59 5.37 16.93
N GLU A 296 1.22 5.26 18.10
CA GLU A 296 0.73 5.89 19.34
C GLU A 296 1.11 7.36 19.41
N MET A 297 2.28 7.76 18.90
CA MET A 297 2.72 9.15 18.81
C MET A 297 1.67 10.03 18.13
N ARG A 298 1.12 9.59 16.98
CA ARG A 298 0.10 10.34 16.24
C ARG A 298 -1.15 10.59 17.10
N ARG A 299 -1.60 9.58 17.84
CA ARG A 299 -2.78 9.71 18.74
C ARG A 299 -2.47 10.62 19.91
N ALA A 300 -1.28 10.49 20.48
CA ALA A 300 -0.83 11.34 21.59
C ALA A 300 -0.75 12.81 21.18
N LEU A 301 -0.18 13.10 20.00
CA LEU A 301 -0.13 14.44 19.44
C LEU A 301 -1.51 15.03 19.20
N MET A 302 -2.45 14.28 18.61
CA MET A 302 -3.82 14.77 18.42
C MET A 302 -4.50 15.15 19.75
N THR A 303 -4.28 14.35 20.80
CA THR A 303 -4.75 14.67 22.15
C THR A 303 -4.05 15.90 22.69
N GLY A 304 -2.73 15.99 22.57
CA GLY A 304 -1.93 17.12 23.03
C GLY A 304 -2.34 18.45 22.38
N PHE A 305 -2.51 18.47 21.06
CA PHE A 305 -3.03 19.63 20.34
C PHE A 305 -4.41 20.05 20.85
N GLY A 306 -5.31 19.08 21.07
CA GLY A 306 -6.65 19.34 21.60
C GLY A 306 -6.61 19.96 22.98
N ASN A 307 -5.80 19.41 23.91
CA ASN A 307 -5.67 19.91 25.29
C ASN A 307 -5.06 21.32 25.32
N ALA A 308 -3.97 21.56 24.60
CA ALA A 308 -3.38 22.90 24.49
C ALA A 308 -4.39 23.94 24.00
N ARG A 309 -5.22 23.57 22.99
CA ARG A 309 -6.28 24.45 22.46
C ARG A 309 -7.44 24.67 23.44
N LEU A 310 -7.82 23.68 24.24
CA LEU A 310 -8.81 23.83 25.31
C LEU A 310 -8.35 24.88 26.35
N ASP A 311 -7.05 24.86 26.68
CA ASP A 311 -6.42 25.79 27.59
C ASP A 311 -6.02 27.12 26.92
N ARG A 312 -6.40 27.33 25.64
CA ARG A 312 -6.09 28.51 24.83
C ARG A 312 -4.59 28.78 24.65
N ARG A 313 -3.78 27.75 24.74
CA ARG A 313 -2.33 27.77 24.47
C ARG A 313 -2.02 27.45 23.00
N SER A 314 -0.92 27.97 22.50
CA SER A 314 -0.31 27.59 21.22
C SER A 314 0.74 26.52 21.40
N THR A 315 1.35 26.44 22.57
CA THR A 315 2.40 25.49 22.91
C THR A 315 1.79 24.22 23.49
N VAL A 316 2.23 23.07 22.97
CA VAL A 316 1.91 21.75 23.53
C VAL A 316 2.94 21.43 24.62
N GLU A 317 2.47 21.00 25.78
CA GLU A 317 3.29 20.58 26.91
C GLU A 317 3.16 19.08 27.19
N VAL A 318 4.09 18.49 27.94
CA VAL A 318 4.03 17.07 28.31
C VAL A 318 2.74 16.72 29.06
N ALA A 319 2.22 17.67 29.85
CA ALA A 319 0.96 17.49 30.57
C ALA A 319 -0.27 17.33 29.65
N ASP A 320 -0.18 17.80 28.41
CA ASP A 320 -1.25 17.67 27.40
C ASP A 320 -1.29 16.30 26.76
N LEU A 321 -0.17 15.57 26.80
CA LEU A 321 -0.09 14.23 26.26
C LEU A 321 -0.83 13.23 27.15
N PRO A 322 -1.43 12.17 26.57
CA PRO A 322 -2.00 11.10 27.36
C PRO A 322 -0.88 10.45 28.19
N ARG A 323 -1.13 10.26 29.48
CA ARG A 323 -0.18 9.50 30.32
C ARG A 323 0.05 8.15 29.68
N ALA A 324 1.33 7.77 29.48
CA ALA A 324 1.68 6.42 29.04
C ALA A 324 0.91 5.43 29.90
N ALA A 325 0.06 4.62 29.30
CA ALA A 325 -0.65 3.58 30.05
C ALA A 325 0.43 2.67 30.61
N ALA A 326 0.70 2.79 31.92
CA ALA A 326 1.58 1.89 32.63
C ALA A 326 1.10 0.47 32.26
N GLY A 327 1.96 -0.30 31.56
CA GLY A 327 1.78 -1.61 30.98
C GLY A 327 0.34 -2.11 31.01
N ARG A 328 -0.29 -2.21 29.86
CA ARG A 328 -1.52 -3.02 29.76
C ARG A 328 -1.14 -4.43 30.19
N SER A 329 -1.36 -4.73 31.46
CA SER A 329 -1.38 -6.11 31.92
C SER A 329 -2.36 -6.83 30.98
N ARG A 330 -1.87 -7.86 30.30
CA ARG A 330 -2.73 -8.82 29.61
C ARG A 330 -3.78 -9.26 30.62
N ILE A 331 -5.02 -8.80 30.44
CA ILE A 331 -6.15 -9.42 31.10
C ILE A 331 -6.27 -10.78 30.46
N GLY A 332 -5.57 -11.76 31.04
CA GLY A 332 -5.78 -13.15 30.73
C GLY A 332 -7.17 -13.50 31.23
N PHE A 333 -8.08 -13.78 30.31
CA PHE A 333 -9.22 -14.62 30.67
C PHE A 333 -8.67 -16.01 30.96
N MET A 334 -8.56 -16.35 32.25
CA MET A 334 -8.50 -17.74 32.66
C MET A 334 -9.91 -18.30 32.46
N GLN A 335 -10.06 -19.23 31.53
CA GLN A 335 -10.82 -20.49 31.67
C GLN A 335 -10.31 -21.46 30.59
#